data_f06a83c5b0ac8fd6c3d7e9d3fcb50e15
#
_entry.id   f06a83c5b0ac8fd6c3d7e9d3fcb50e15
#
_cell.length_a   1.000
_cell.length_b   1.000
_cell.length_c   1.000
_cell.angle_alpha   90.00
_cell.angle_beta   90.00
_cell.angle_gamma   90.00
#
_symmetry.space_group_name_H-M   'P 1'
#
loop_
_entity.id
_entity.type
_entity.pdbx_description
1 polymer ?
#
loop_
_entity_poly.entity_id
_entity_poly.type
_entity_poly.pdbx_seq_one_letter_code
_entity_poly.pdbx_strand_id
1 'polypeptide(L)'
;MATAEYVQEGDYIDHTPGSDLAAGDVVVQGDLIGIAKGDIAADTLGALAVTGVFDVPKATGASTAITAGATVYWDAGDEEAKIDDEAGANKLLGKVVKAAGDNDATVRVRLMQ
;
A
#
# COMPACT_ATOMS: atom_id res chain seq x y z
N MET A 1 12.99 2.56 -33.11
CA MET A 1 11.53 2.78 -33.22
C MET A 1 10.93 2.96 -31.84
N ALA A 2 10.14 3.99 -31.66
CA ALA A 2 9.47 4.22 -30.38
C ALA A 2 8.20 3.38 -30.30
N THR A 3 8.09 2.56 -29.26
CA THR A 3 6.92 1.72 -29.04
C THR A 3 6.13 2.12 -27.79
N ALA A 4 6.75 2.90 -26.88
CA ALA A 4 6.09 3.39 -25.67
C ALA A 4 5.86 4.88 -25.78
N GLU A 5 4.76 5.34 -25.24
CA GLU A 5 4.40 6.75 -25.21
C GLU A 5 4.29 7.23 -23.77
N TYR A 6 4.97 8.34 -23.45
CA TYR A 6 4.89 8.93 -22.12
C TYR A 6 3.50 9.52 -21.91
N VAL A 7 2.85 9.16 -20.81
CA VAL A 7 1.51 9.65 -20.48
C VAL A 7 1.55 10.64 -19.33
N GLN A 8 2.22 10.28 -18.23
CA GLN A 8 2.25 11.11 -17.02
C GLN A 8 3.31 10.61 -16.04
N GLU A 9 3.62 11.41 -15.05
CA GLU A 9 4.41 10.94 -13.91
C GLU A 9 3.65 9.82 -13.19
N GLY A 10 4.38 8.85 -12.67
CA GLY A 10 3.82 7.64 -12.10
C GLY A 10 3.62 7.66 -10.59
N ASP A 11 3.47 8.83 -9.97
CA ASP A 11 3.24 8.94 -8.53
C ASP A 11 1.79 8.62 -8.16
N TYR A 12 0.88 8.86 -9.08
CA TYR A 12 -0.55 8.60 -8.92
C TYR A 12 -1.09 7.94 -10.16
N ILE A 13 -2.11 7.11 -9.98
CA ILE A 13 -2.84 6.51 -11.10
C ILE A 13 -4.32 6.83 -10.96
N ASP A 14 -5.00 6.89 -12.11
CA ASP A 14 -6.45 7.11 -12.14
C ASP A 14 -7.16 5.86 -11.63
N HIS A 15 -8.22 6.06 -10.87
CA HIS A 15 -9.02 4.96 -10.33
C HIS A 15 -10.47 5.38 -10.15
N THR A 16 -11.39 4.55 -10.62
CA THR A 16 -12.82 4.73 -10.43
C THR A 16 -13.31 3.57 -9.55
N PRO A 17 -13.52 3.78 -8.25
CA PRO A 17 -13.89 2.69 -7.35
C PRO A 17 -15.35 2.26 -7.52
N GLY A 18 -15.64 1.00 -7.20
CA GLY A 18 -17.00 0.48 -7.19
C GLY A 18 -17.77 0.82 -5.91
N SER A 19 -17.09 1.28 -4.88
CA SER A 19 -17.68 1.73 -3.62
C SER A 19 -16.89 2.92 -3.09
N ASP A 20 -17.48 3.65 -2.14
CA ASP A 20 -16.83 4.84 -1.57
C ASP A 20 -15.50 4.46 -0.94
N LEU A 21 -14.45 5.26 -1.19
CA LEU A 21 -13.16 5.16 -0.53
C LEU A 21 -12.96 6.34 0.39
N ALA A 22 -12.43 6.07 1.57
CA ALA A 22 -12.02 7.11 2.51
C ALA A 22 -10.52 7.39 2.35
N ALA A 23 -10.09 8.58 2.75
CA ALA A 23 -8.67 8.91 2.81
C ALA A 23 -7.93 7.88 3.65
N GLY A 24 -6.85 7.32 3.12
CA GLY A 24 -6.06 6.28 3.78
C GLY A 24 -6.44 4.85 3.41
N ASP A 25 -7.50 4.64 2.65
CA ASP A 25 -7.86 3.29 2.23
C ASP A 25 -6.81 2.73 1.28
N VAL A 26 -6.44 1.47 1.51
CA VAL A 26 -5.50 0.73 0.66
C VAL A 26 -6.31 -0.08 -0.35
N VAL A 27 -5.99 0.10 -1.62
CA VAL A 27 -6.68 -0.57 -2.72
C VAL A 27 -5.72 -1.55 -3.39
N VAL A 28 -6.16 -2.79 -3.53
CA VAL A 28 -5.39 -3.82 -4.25
C VAL A 28 -6.03 -4.00 -5.63
N GLN A 29 -5.25 -3.73 -6.67
CA GLN A 29 -5.68 -3.89 -8.05
C GLN A 29 -4.75 -4.89 -8.73
N GLY A 30 -5.14 -6.16 -8.74
CA GLY A 30 -4.24 -7.22 -9.17
C GLY A 30 -3.01 -7.28 -8.28
N ASP A 31 -1.85 -7.09 -8.86
CA ASP A 31 -0.58 -7.06 -8.11
C ASP A 31 -0.16 -5.64 -7.71
N LEU A 32 -0.96 -4.63 -8.05
CA LEU A 32 -0.65 -3.24 -7.76
C LEU A 32 -1.40 -2.78 -6.52
N ILE A 33 -0.70 -2.04 -5.65
CA ILE A 33 -1.30 -1.43 -4.47
C ILE A 33 -1.27 0.07 -4.61
N GLY A 34 -2.41 0.71 -4.35
CA GLY A 34 -2.51 2.16 -4.28
C GLY A 34 -3.21 2.59 -3.00
N ILE A 35 -2.98 3.82 -2.59
CA ILE A 35 -3.57 4.39 -1.38
C ILE A 35 -4.34 5.65 -1.74
N ALA A 36 -5.60 5.73 -1.32
CA ALA A 36 -6.41 6.92 -1.49
C ALA A 36 -5.94 7.97 -0.48
N LYS A 37 -5.51 9.14 -0.97
CA LYS A 37 -5.09 10.23 -0.08
C LYS A 37 -6.24 11.17 0.29
N GLY A 38 -7.36 11.03 -0.40
CA GLY A 38 -8.58 11.77 -0.12
C GLY A 38 -9.78 10.87 -0.38
N ASP A 39 -10.95 11.32 0.02
CA ASP A 39 -12.18 10.57 -0.20
C ASP A 39 -12.50 10.50 -1.69
N ILE A 40 -12.90 9.33 -2.17
CA ILE A 40 -13.33 9.13 -3.55
C ILE A 40 -14.71 8.46 -3.51
N ALA A 41 -15.72 9.14 -4.01
CA ALA A 41 -17.07 8.57 -4.06
C ALA A 41 -17.14 7.44 -5.09
N ALA A 42 -18.01 6.46 -4.84
CA ALA A 42 -18.23 5.36 -5.77
C ALA A 42 -18.57 5.88 -7.16
N ASP A 43 -18.04 5.21 -8.17
CA ASP A 43 -18.28 5.49 -9.59
C ASP A 43 -17.81 6.87 -10.05
N THR A 44 -16.96 7.54 -9.28
CA THR A 44 -16.32 8.80 -9.70
C THR A 44 -14.82 8.58 -9.90
N LEU A 45 -14.22 9.34 -10.80
CA LEU A 45 -12.80 9.25 -11.07
C LEU A 45 -12.02 9.93 -9.94
N GLY A 46 -11.06 9.22 -9.39
CA GLY A 46 -10.12 9.75 -8.41
C GLY A 46 -8.71 9.29 -8.72
N ALA A 47 -7.78 9.52 -7.80
CA ALA A 47 -6.39 9.12 -7.95
C ALA A 47 -5.93 8.34 -6.73
N LEU A 48 -5.14 7.29 -6.99
CA LEU A 48 -4.46 6.51 -5.95
C LEU A 48 -2.99 6.83 -5.98
N ALA A 49 -2.39 7.06 -4.81
CA ALA A 49 -0.95 7.18 -4.69
C ALA A 49 -0.31 5.79 -4.81
N VAL A 50 0.68 5.66 -5.66
CA VAL A 50 1.43 4.41 -5.85
C VAL A 50 2.90 4.57 -5.46
N THR A 51 3.28 5.74 -5.00
CA THR A 51 4.58 6.04 -4.37
C THR A 51 4.35 6.90 -3.15
N GLY A 52 5.38 7.09 -2.34
CA GLY A 52 5.32 7.92 -1.15
C GLY A 52 5.53 7.11 0.11
N VAL A 53 5.55 7.80 1.25
CA VAL A 53 5.76 7.20 2.56
C VAL A 53 4.46 7.30 3.35
N PHE A 54 4.02 6.17 3.87
CA PHE A 54 2.75 6.07 4.61
C PHE A 54 2.96 5.26 5.88
N ASP A 55 2.23 5.61 6.94
CA ASP A 55 2.09 4.75 8.10
C ASP A 55 0.91 3.82 7.85
N VAL A 56 1.16 2.51 7.89
CA VAL A 56 0.15 1.51 7.61
C VAL A 56 -0.03 0.59 8.82
N PRO A 57 -1.23 0.01 9.02
CA PRO A 57 -1.47 -0.89 10.14
C PRO A 57 -0.55 -2.11 10.13
N LYS A 58 -0.16 -2.56 11.32
CA LYS A 58 0.56 -3.82 11.53
C LYS A 58 0.01 -4.53 12.75
N ALA A 59 0.24 -5.84 12.81
CA ALA A 59 -0.13 -6.62 13.99
C ALA A 59 0.68 -6.17 15.22
N THR A 60 0.06 -6.28 16.39
CA THR A 60 0.72 -6.01 17.68
C THR A 60 0.85 -7.31 18.46
N GLY A 61 1.77 -7.33 19.43
CA GLY A 61 2.03 -8.47 20.27
C GLY A 61 3.41 -9.07 20.04
N ALA A 62 3.66 -10.22 20.64
CA ALA A 62 4.97 -10.87 20.54
C ALA A 62 5.32 -11.20 19.08
N SER A 63 6.58 -10.95 18.74
CA SER A 63 7.15 -11.32 17.43
C SER A 63 6.52 -10.59 16.23
N THR A 64 6.00 -9.38 16.45
CA THR A 64 5.40 -8.57 15.37
C THR A 64 6.24 -7.36 14.99
N ALA A 65 7.42 -7.18 15.59
CA ALA A 65 8.33 -6.09 15.24
C ALA A 65 8.81 -6.21 13.80
N ILE A 66 8.98 -5.07 13.14
CA ILE A 66 9.47 -5.01 11.75
C ILE A 66 10.65 -4.06 11.72
N THR A 67 11.79 -4.52 11.17
CA THR A 67 13.01 -3.72 11.10
C THR A 67 12.99 -2.76 9.92
N ALA A 68 13.74 -1.66 10.03
CA ALA A 68 13.93 -0.75 8.91
C ALA A 68 14.63 -1.48 7.75
N GLY A 69 14.18 -1.21 6.53
CA GLY A 69 14.70 -1.86 5.32
C GLY A 69 14.00 -3.16 4.96
N ALA A 70 13.15 -3.70 5.83
CA ALA A 70 12.42 -4.92 5.53
C ALA A 70 11.43 -4.73 4.38
N THR A 71 11.28 -5.76 3.56
CA THR A 71 10.23 -5.79 2.54
C THR A 71 8.92 -6.21 3.21
N VAL A 72 7.85 -5.49 2.93
CA VAL A 72 6.53 -5.81 3.49
C VAL A 72 5.50 -5.96 2.38
N TYR A 73 4.48 -6.74 2.70
CA TYR A 73 3.37 -7.09 1.81
C TYR A 73 2.07 -6.70 2.48
N TRP A 74 1.05 -6.45 1.68
CA TRP A 74 -0.26 -6.06 2.20
C TRP A 74 -1.17 -7.28 2.28
N ASP A 75 -1.65 -7.57 3.48
CA ASP A 75 -2.67 -8.60 3.72
C ASP A 75 -4.04 -7.95 3.68
N ALA A 76 -4.75 -8.14 2.57
CA ALA A 76 -6.06 -7.52 2.39
C ALA A 76 -7.13 -8.10 3.32
N GLY A 77 -6.97 -9.34 3.75
CA GLY A 77 -7.90 -9.97 4.67
C GLY A 77 -7.83 -9.38 6.07
N ASP A 78 -6.60 -9.19 6.57
CA ASP A 78 -6.37 -8.60 7.90
C ASP A 78 -6.20 -7.08 7.85
N GLU A 79 -6.04 -6.51 6.65
CA GLU A 79 -5.78 -5.10 6.44
C GLU A 79 -4.55 -4.62 7.20
N GLU A 80 -3.43 -5.35 7.03
CA GLU A 80 -2.18 -5.10 7.71
C GLU A 80 -0.98 -5.34 6.80
N ALA A 81 0.13 -4.62 7.09
CA ALA A 81 1.42 -4.92 6.47
C ALA A 81 2.05 -6.13 7.17
N LYS A 82 2.58 -7.05 6.39
CA LYS A 82 3.24 -8.27 6.89
C LYS A 82 4.56 -8.51 6.18
N ILE A 83 5.46 -9.24 6.84
CA ILE A 83 6.74 -9.61 6.25
C ILE A 83 6.65 -10.88 5.40
N ASP A 84 5.50 -11.54 5.38
CA ASP A 84 5.25 -12.77 4.64
C ASP A 84 4.27 -12.50 3.49
N ASP A 85 4.59 -12.99 2.29
CA ASP A 85 3.70 -12.85 1.13
C ASP A 85 2.61 -13.94 1.08
N GLU A 86 2.64 -14.90 2.01
CA GLU A 86 1.67 -16.01 2.11
C GLU A 86 1.46 -16.69 0.76
N ALA A 87 2.56 -17.13 0.16
CA ALA A 87 2.59 -17.80 -1.15
C ALA A 87 1.97 -16.98 -2.28
N GLY A 88 2.11 -15.67 -2.21
CA GLY A 88 1.62 -14.73 -3.24
C GLY A 88 0.24 -14.17 -2.98
N ALA A 89 -0.42 -14.57 -1.89
CA ALA A 89 -1.73 -14.01 -1.53
C ALA A 89 -1.62 -12.55 -1.10
N ASN A 90 -0.53 -12.19 -0.41
CA ASN A 90 -0.26 -10.81 -0.03
C ASN A 90 0.56 -10.14 -1.13
N LYS A 91 0.18 -8.95 -1.54
CA LYS A 91 0.86 -8.24 -2.62
C LYS A 91 1.94 -7.32 -2.08
N LEU A 92 3.01 -7.13 -2.86
CA LEU A 92 4.12 -6.29 -2.47
C LEU A 92 3.65 -4.87 -2.16
N LEU A 93 3.97 -4.37 -0.98
CA LEU A 93 3.64 -3.02 -0.56
C LEU A 93 4.86 -2.10 -0.71
N GLY A 94 5.99 -2.47 -0.13
CA GLY A 94 7.19 -1.66 -0.22
C GLY A 94 8.23 -2.01 0.82
N LYS A 95 9.04 -1.02 1.19
CA LYS A 95 10.11 -1.15 2.15
C LYS A 95 9.84 -0.31 3.39
N VAL A 96 10.16 -0.86 4.56
CA VAL A 96 10.03 -0.15 5.83
C VAL A 96 11.15 0.89 5.94
N VAL A 97 10.78 2.13 6.27
CA VAL A 97 11.75 3.22 6.42
C VAL A 97 11.98 3.63 7.87
N LYS A 98 11.17 3.12 8.79
CA LYS A 98 11.36 3.32 10.22
C LYS A 98 10.90 2.06 10.94
N ALA A 99 11.78 1.49 11.76
CA ALA A 99 11.47 0.26 12.50
C ALA A 99 10.25 0.45 13.40
N ALA A 100 9.45 -0.59 13.53
CA ALA A 100 8.30 -0.66 14.42
C ALA A 100 8.50 -1.78 15.43
N GLY A 101 8.20 -1.51 16.69
CA GLY A 101 8.29 -2.51 17.75
C GLY A 101 7.05 -3.41 17.81
N ASP A 102 7.11 -4.42 18.67
CA ASP A 102 6.04 -5.42 18.82
C ASP A 102 4.68 -4.79 19.13
N ASN A 103 4.66 -3.69 19.86
CA ASN A 103 3.42 -3.07 20.33
C ASN A 103 3.03 -1.82 19.52
N ASP A 104 3.78 -1.49 18.48
CA ASP A 104 3.41 -0.40 17.58
C ASP A 104 2.28 -0.85 16.67
N ALA A 105 1.23 -0.04 16.56
CA ALA A 105 0.06 -0.36 15.77
C ALA A 105 0.26 -0.08 14.27
N THR A 106 1.28 0.71 13.94
CA THR A 106 1.60 1.08 12.55
C THR A 106 3.07 0.90 12.26
N VAL A 107 3.39 0.80 10.97
CA VAL A 107 4.76 0.77 10.48
C VAL A 107 4.87 1.74 9.30
N ARG A 108 5.99 2.42 9.21
CA ARG A 108 6.22 3.42 8.14
C ARG A 108 6.85 2.76 6.93
N VAL A 109 6.16 2.85 5.80
CA VAL A 109 6.51 2.16 4.56
C VAL A 109 6.62 3.14 3.42
N ARG A 110 7.67 2.98 2.60
CA ARG A 110 7.76 3.62 1.30
C ARG A 110 7.21 2.65 0.26
N LEU A 111 6.19 3.07 -0.47
CA LEU A 111 5.59 2.24 -1.50
C LEU A 111 6.60 1.98 -2.62
N MET A 112 6.81 0.71 -2.95
CA MET A 112 7.74 0.26 -3.99
C MET A 112 7.20 -1.04 -4.58
N GLN A 113 6.75 -0.96 -5.81
CA GLN A 113 6.10 -2.10 -6.47
C GLN A 113 6.68 -2.40 -7.84
#